data_3b3677fda60c8d454167043595286922
#
_entry.id   3b3677fda60c8d454167043595286922
#
_cell.length_a   1.000
_cell.length_b   1.000
_cell.length_c   1.000
_cell.angle_alpha   90.00
_cell.angle_beta   90.00
_cell.angle_gamma   90.00
#
_symmetry.space_group_name_H-M   'P 1'
#
loop_
_entity.id
_entity.type
_entity.pdbx_description
1 polymer ?
#
loop_
_entity_poly.entity_id
_entity_poly.type
_entity_poly.pdbx_seq_one_letter_code
_entity_poly.pdbx_strand_id
1 'polypeptide(L)'
;MLIMLALPARPAVGQEPVYVGITAQKFNYFASTQRNTEWCWAASIQMLFNYYGVDISQEQIVARSFRKKTEDQLPNATGDLQVITRNLNNWSIDNKGMSYRVKADLNFGPPSPAYLIRELAAERPVLIGYKTGPRTGHAVLITACSYYATAEGPRIRSVIVRDPWPSPENRESGGRVEYWGSSLASLI
;
A
#
# COMPACT_ATOMS: atom_id res chain seq x y z
N MET A 1 44.34 2.00 -11.08
CA MET A 1 43.16 1.26 -10.72
C MET A 1 41.97 1.87 -11.46
N LEU A 2 41.55 1.24 -12.54
CA LEU A 2 40.48 1.76 -13.41
C LEU A 2 39.13 1.28 -12.84
N ILE A 3 38.33 2.19 -12.31
CA ILE A 3 36.97 1.89 -11.84
C ILE A 3 36.06 1.90 -13.07
N MET A 4 35.71 0.74 -13.57
CA MET A 4 34.63 0.59 -14.54
C MET A 4 33.29 0.85 -13.85
N LEU A 5 32.69 2.02 -14.07
CA LEU A 5 31.28 2.28 -13.73
C LEU A 5 30.42 1.46 -14.70
N ALA A 6 29.86 0.39 -14.20
CA ALA A 6 28.84 -0.35 -14.93
C ALA A 6 27.57 0.51 -15.03
N LEU A 7 27.25 0.98 -16.23
CA LEU A 7 25.96 1.61 -16.51
C LEU A 7 24.84 0.58 -16.31
N PRO A 8 23.71 0.95 -15.71
CA PRO A 8 22.57 0.02 -15.58
C PRO A 8 22.13 -0.45 -16.97
N ALA A 9 22.05 -1.76 -17.15
CA ALA A 9 21.63 -2.36 -18.40
C ALA A 9 20.23 -1.85 -18.79
N ARG A 10 20.12 -1.26 -19.98
CA ARG A 10 18.84 -0.90 -20.57
C ARG A 10 18.14 -2.19 -21.03
N PRO A 11 16.78 -2.33 -20.85
CA PRO A 11 16.07 -3.45 -21.44
C PRO A 11 16.31 -3.47 -22.96
N ALA A 12 16.44 -4.66 -23.51
CA ALA A 12 16.51 -4.84 -24.96
C ALA A 12 15.28 -4.18 -25.62
N VAL A 13 15.52 -3.52 -26.75
CA VAL A 13 14.44 -2.91 -27.54
C VAL A 13 13.45 -4.02 -27.94
N GLY A 14 12.18 -3.93 -27.48
CA GLY A 14 11.14 -4.91 -27.77
C GLY A 14 10.75 -5.86 -26.64
N GLN A 15 11.33 -5.77 -25.45
CA GLN A 15 10.89 -6.60 -24.34
C GLN A 15 9.58 -6.05 -23.73
N GLU A 16 8.51 -6.85 -23.82
CA GLU A 16 7.22 -6.52 -23.18
C GLU A 16 7.34 -6.63 -21.64
N PRO A 17 6.75 -5.68 -20.89
CA PRO A 17 6.74 -5.77 -19.46
C PRO A 17 5.83 -6.89 -18.97
N VAL A 18 6.25 -7.60 -17.94
CA VAL A 18 5.41 -8.57 -17.21
C VAL A 18 4.59 -7.83 -16.18
N TYR A 19 3.31 -8.19 -16.08
CA TYR A 19 2.37 -7.62 -15.13
C TYR A 19 2.03 -8.64 -14.03
N VAL A 20 2.05 -8.22 -12.76
CA VAL A 20 1.68 -9.05 -11.61
C VAL A 20 0.87 -8.26 -10.60
N GLY A 21 -0.01 -8.95 -9.90
CA GLY A 21 -0.80 -8.41 -8.81
C GLY A 21 -2.30 -8.60 -8.98
N ILE A 22 -3.05 -7.91 -8.15
CA ILE A 22 -4.50 -7.98 -8.07
C ILE A 22 -5.11 -7.11 -9.17
N THR A 23 -6.05 -7.65 -9.91
CA THR A 23 -6.73 -6.87 -10.96
C THR A 23 -7.51 -5.69 -10.38
N ALA A 24 -7.60 -4.61 -11.15
CA ALA A 24 -8.38 -3.44 -10.76
C ALA A 24 -9.83 -3.81 -10.42
N GLN A 25 -10.45 -4.65 -11.24
CA GLN A 25 -11.82 -5.11 -11.04
C GLN A 25 -11.99 -5.81 -9.69
N LYS A 26 -11.08 -6.74 -9.34
CA LYS A 26 -11.14 -7.47 -8.06
C LYS A 26 -10.97 -6.51 -6.87
N PHE A 27 -9.97 -5.61 -6.92
CA PHE A 27 -9.68 -4.74 -5.79
C PHE A 27 -10.68 -3.60 -5.61
N ASN A 28 -11.40 -3.17 -6.65
CA ASN A 28 -12.39 -2.09 -6.57
C ASN A 28 -13.49 -2.35 -5.54
N TYR A 29 -13.82 -3.62 -5.27
CA TYR A 29 -14.78 -3.99 -4.22
C TYR A 29 -14.33 -3.62 -2.80
N PHE A 30 -13.05 -3.41 -2.60
CA PHE A 30 -12.44 -3.15 -1.30
C PHE A 30 -11.91 -1.72 -1.19
N ALA A 31 -11.94 -0.96 -2.28
CA ALA A 31 -11.47 0.41 -2.32
C ALA A 31 -12.28 1.29 -1.38
N SER A 32 -11.58 2.15 -0.64
CA SER A 32 -12.18 3.08 0.31
C SER A 32 -11.40 4.39 0.33
N THR A 33 -12.13 5.51 0.42
CA THR A 33 -11.52 6.81 0.65
C THR A 33 -11.39 7.09 2.14
N GLN A 34 -10.35 7.84 2.53
CA GLN A 34 -10.19 8.27 3.92
C GLN A 34 -11.33 9.22 4.34
N ARG A 35 -11.84 9.02 5.54
CA ARG A 35 -12.97 9.79 6.09
C ARG A 35 -12.56 11.07 6.79
N ASN A 36 -11.30 11.17 7.22
CA ASN A 36 -10.69 12.36 7.79
C ASN A 36 -9.33 12.61 7.14
N THR A 37 -8.85 13.87 7.21
CA THR A 37 -7.65 14.31 6.50
C THR A 37 -6.37 13.57 6.89
N GLU A 38 -6.29 13.08 8.13
CA GLU A 38 -5.12 12.35 8.65
C GLU A 38 -5.30 10.82 8.68
N TRP A 39 -6.36 10.28 8.06
CA TRP A 39 -6.72 8.86 8.17
C TRP A 39 -6.32 8.01 6.96
N CYS A 40 -5.38 8.46 6.13
CA CYS A 40 -4.89 7.67 5.01
C CYS A 40 -4.42 6.25 5.43
N TRP A 41 -3.73 6.16 6.56
CA TRP A 41 -3.28 4.90 7.15
C TRP A 41 -4.45 3.99 7.57
N ALA A 42 -5.48 4.55 8.19
CA ALA A 42 -6.66 3.79 8.63
C ALA A 42 -7.47 3.29 7.43
N ALA A 43 -7.64 4.12 6.39
CA ALA A 43 -8.30 3.72 5.15
C ALA A 43 -7.50 2.63 4.42
N SER A 44 -6.18 2.74 4.35
CA SER A 44 -5.33 1.71 3.76
C SER A 44 -5.41 0.38 4.52
N ILE A 45 -5.41 0.41 5.87
CA ILE A 45 -5.62 -0.78 6.69
C ILE A 45 -7.02 -1.36 6.50
N GLN A 46 -8.06 -0.54 6.43
CA GLN A 46 -9.42 -0.99 6.14
C GLN A 46 -9.50 -1.72 4.80
N MET A 47 -8.98 -1.13 3.72
CA MET A 47 -8.95 -1.76 2.40
C MET A 47 -8.24 -3.11 2.43
N LEU A 48 -7.09 -3.18 3.12
CA LEU A 48 -6.32 -4.42 3.28
C LEU A 48 -7.13 -5.48 4.03
N PHE A 49 -7.74 -5.12 5.14
CA PHE A 49 -8.53 -6.06 5.95
C PHE A 49 -9.76 -6.55 5.20
N ASN A 50 -10.51 -5.65 4.57
CA ASN A 50 -11.68 -6.01 3.77
C ASN A 50 -11.30 -6.95 2.61
N TYR A 51 -10.13 -6.75 1.99
CA TYR A 51 -9.62 -7.65 0.95
C TYR A 51 -9.41 -9.08 1.45
N TYR A 52 -9.00 -9.25 2.71
CA TYR A 52 -8.88 -10.56 3.36
C TYR A 52 -10.17 -11.02 4.08
N GLY A 53 -11.30 -10.36 3.85
CA GLY A 53 -12.60 -10.74 4.38
C GLY A 53 -12.86 -10.29 5.82
N VAL A 54 -11.97 -9.49 6.40
CA VAL A 54 -12.15 -8.91 7.75
C VAL A 54 -12.94 -7.62 7.62
N ASP A 55 -14.17 -7.60 8.14
CA ASP A 55 -15.07 -6.45 8.09
C ASP A 55 -14.78 -5.49 9.24
N ILE A 56 -14.06 -4.40 8.94
CA ILE A 56 -13.69 -3.39 9.93
C ILE A 56 -13.76 -1.98 9.31
N SER A 57 -14.20 -0.99 10.10
CA SER A 57 -14.25 0.41 9.66
C SER A 57 -12.99 1.20 10.04
N GLN A 58 -12.81 2.37 9.40
CA GLN A 58 -11.72 3.29 9.78
C GLN A 58 -11.88 3.76 11.22
N GLU A 59 -13.11 4.05 11.63
CA GLU A 59 -13.44 4.48 12.99
C GLU A 59 -12.98 3.46 14.03
N GLN A 60 -13.23 2.17 13.79
CA GLN A 60 -12.79 1.11 14.69
C GLN A 60 -11.27 0.97 14.74
N ILE A 61 -10.60 1.12 13.59
CA ILE A 61 -9.14 1.11 13.52
C ILE A 61 -8.57 2.28 14.34
N VAL A 62 -9.14 3.48 14.17
CA VAL A 62 -8.73 4.69 14.90
C VAL A 62 -9.06 4.56 16.38
N ALA A 63 -10.29 4.16 16.73
CA ALA A 63 -10.72 3.98 18.12
C ALA A 63 -9.78 3.03 18.88
N ARG A 64 -9.45 1.89 18.30
CA ARG A 64 -8.52 0.91 18.86
C ARG A 64 -7.11 1.49 19.01
N SER A 65 -6.63 2.20 18.00
CA SER A 65 -5.28 2.76 17.98
C SER A 65 -5.06 3.79 19.06
N PHE A 66 -6.05 4.62 19.32
CA PHE A 66 -6.01 5.71 20.30
C PHE A 66 -6.81 5.43 21.58
N ARG A 67 -7.25 4.18 21.78
CA ARG A 67 -7.98 3.73 22.99
C ARG A 67 -9.23 4.57 23.27
N LYS A 68 -9.99 4.91 22.24
CA LYS A 68 -11.25 5.65 22.35
C LYS A 68 -12.42 4.69 22.44
N LYS A 69 -13.45 5.08 23.20
CA LYS A 69 -14.63 4.25 23.45
C LYS A 69 -15.79 4.58 22.51
N THR A 70 -15.87 5.83 22.04
CA THR A 70 -16.98 6.35 21.24
C THR A 70 -16.46 7.04 19.98
N GLU A 71 -17.26 7.05 18.92
CA GLU A 71 -16.87 7.59 17.62
C GLU A 71 -16.74 9.12 17.64
N ASP A 72 -17.49 9.82 18.45
CA ASP A 72 -17.42 11.28 18.66
C ASP A 72 -16.10 11.76 19.29
N GLN A 73 -15.31 10.84 19.84
CA GLN A 73 -14.02 11.12 20.48
C GLN A 73 -12.82 10.75 19.58
N LEU A 74 -13.06 10.38 18.33
CA LEU A 74 -11.96 9.93 17.46
C LEU A 74 -11.08 11.10 17.02
N PRO A 75 -9.76 11.00 17.23
CA PRO A 75 -8.86 12.05 16.79
C PRO A 75 -8.68 12.02 15.28
N ASN A 76 -8.62 13.17 14.64
CA ASN A 76 -8.08 13.29 13.29
C ASN A 76 -6.55 13.34 13.39
N ALA A 77 -5.91 12.17 13.51
CA ALA A 77 -4.50 12.03 13.79
C ALA A 77 -3.82 11.06 12.82
N THR A 78 -2.56 11.34 12.52
CA THR A 78 -1.70 10.45 11.73
C THR A 78 -1.44 9.14 12.45
N GLY A 79 -1.31 8.05 11.69
CA GLY A 79 -0.80 6.79 12.20
C GLY A 79 0.70 6.69 11.96
N ASP A 80 1.48 6.72 13.02
CA ASP A 80 2.91 6.43 12.93
C ASP A 80 3.16 4.93 12.63
N LEU A 81 4.43 4.62 12.42
CA LEU A 81 4.83 3.24 12.12
C LEU A 81 4.41 2.25 13.21
N GLN A 82 4.44 2.64 14.49
CA GLN A 82 4.04 1.77 15.60
C GLN A 82 2.54 1.51 15.57
N VAL A 83 1.73 2.54 15.29
CA VAL A 83 0.28 2.42 15.14
C VAL A 83 -0.06 1.47 13.99
N ILE A 84 0.54 1.66 12.83
CA ILE A 84 0.31 0.82 11.64
C ILE A 84 0.73 -0.63 11.94
N THR A 85 1.95 -0.84 12.45
CA THR A 85 2.48 -2.17 12.77
C THR A 85 1.62 -2.90 13.79
N ARG A 86 1.13 -2.21 14.82
CA ARG A 86 0.26 -2.80 15.84
C ARG A 86 -1.08 -3.24 15.25
N ASN A 87 -1.67 -2.48 14.35
CA ASN A 87 -2.91 -2.87 13.67
C ASN A 87 -2.70 -4.08 12.76
N LEU A 88 -1.54 -4.20 12.12
CA LEU A 88 -1.21 -5.29 11.20
C LEU A 88 -0.58 -6.51 11.87
N ASN A 89 -0.41 -6.50 13.21
CA ASN A 89 0.14 -7.61 13.99
C ASN A 89 -0.67 -7.81 15.28
N ASN A 90 -1.94 -8.17 15.13
CA ASN A 90 -2.81 -8.42 16.27
C ASN A 90 -3.89 -9.48 15.97
N TRP A 91 -4.74 -9.73 16.95
CA TRP A 91 -5.99 -10.46 16.82
C TRP A 91 -7.15 -9.63 17.39
N SER A 92 -8.35 -9.81 16.86
CA SER A 92 -9.55 -9.14 17.34
C SER A 92 -10.80 -9.80 16.76
N ILE A 93 -11.94 -9.15 16.95
CA ILE A 93 -13.23 -9.52 16.40
C ILE A 93 -13.65 -8.41 15.42
N ASP A 94 -14.15 -8.80 14.26
CA ASP A 94 -14.67 -7.91 13.24
C ASP A 94 -16.14 -7.51 13.47
N ASN A 95 -16.72 -6.71 12.57
CA ASN A 95 -18.12 -6.27 12.66
C ASN A 95 -19.15 -7.39 12.57
N LYS A 96 -18.76 -8.54 12.04
CA LYS A 96 -19.63 -9.73 11.93
C LYS A 96 -19.49 -10.67 13.13
N GLY A 97 -18.73 -10.28 14.14
CA GLY A 97 -18.45 -11.11 15.30
C GLY A 97 -17.45 -12.23 15.05
N MET A 98 -16.74 -12.19 13.91
CA MET A 98 -15.74 -13.20 13.54
C MET A 98 -14.37 -12.84 14.11
N SER A 99 -13.74 -13.79 14.76
CA SER A 99 -12.37 -13.60 15.23
C SER A 99 -11.40 -13.64 14.05
N TYR A 100 -10.42 -12.75 14.06
CA TYR A 100 -9.36 -12.73 13.06
C TYR A 100 -8.00 -12.55 13.71
N ARG A 101 -6.96 -13.00 13.00
CA ARG A 101 -5.58 -12.74 13.34
C ARG A 101 -4.84 -12.26 12.10
N VAL A 102 -4.13 -11.15 12.24
CA VAL A 102 -3.26 -10.62 11.17
C VAL A 102 -1.81 -10.63 11.60
N LYS A 103 -0.93 -10.85 10.63
CA LYS A 103 0.51 -10.74 10.77
C LYS A 103 1.07 -10.14 9.49
N ALA A 104 1.91 -9.12 9.62
CA ALA A 104 2.63 -8.50 8.53
C ALA A 104 4.11 -8.35 8.87
N ASP A 105 4.97 -8.48 7.87
CA ASP A 105 6.39 -8.16 8.00
C ASP A 105 6.58 -6.66 7.79
N LEU A 106 7.48 -6.07 8.59
CA LEU A 106 7.85 -4.67 8.49
C LEU A 106 9.23 -4.54 7.86
N ASN A 107 9.33 -3.73 6.82
CA ASN A 107 10.59 -3.36 6.18
C ASN A 107 10.75 -1.84 6.19
N PHE A 108 12.00 -1.37 6.29
CA PHE A 108 12.37 0.03 6.17
C PHE A 108 12.96 0.30 4.79
N GLY A 109 12.58 1.44 4.22
CA GLY A 109 12.96 1.83 2.87
C GLY A 109 12.15 1.12 1.78
N PRO A 110 12.49 1.36 0.51
CA PRO A 110 11.78 0.78 -0.62
C PRO A 110 11.93 -0.75 -0.64
N PRO A 111 10.85 -1.48 -0.96
CA PRO A 111 10.95 -2.93 -1.12
C PRO A 111 11.85 -3.27 -2.32
N SER A 112 12.65 -4.33 -2.20
CA SER A 112 13.39 -4.80 -3.36
C SER A 112 12.43 -5.25 -4.47
N PRO A 113 12.79 -5.08 -5.77
CA PRO A 113 11.93 -5.52 -6.88
C PRO A 113 11.49 -6.98 -6.77
N ALA A 114 12.39 -7.88 -6.41
CA ALA A 114 12.08 -9.30 -6.26
C ALA A 114 11.09 -9.56 -5.12
N TYR A 115 11.23 -8.86 -3.99
CA TYR A 115 10.29 -8.96 -2.88
C TYR A 115 8.91 -8.47 -3.29
N LEU A 116 8.81 -7.27 -3.88
CA LEU A 116 7.55 -6.69 -4.32
C LEU A 116 6.82 -7.60 -5.32
N ILE A 117 7.53 -8.08 -6.32
CA ILE A 117 6.97 -9.00 -7.33
C ILE A 117 6.45 -10.27 -6.68
N ARG A 118 7.20 -10.87 -5.76
CA ARG A 118 6.78 -12.09 -5.06
C ARG A 118 5.49 -11.88 -4.26
N GLU A 119 5.39 -10.78 -3.52
CA GLU A 119 4.17 -10.48 -2.75
C GLU A 119 2.97 -10.25 -3.67
N LEU A 120 3.15 -9.46 -4.72
CA LEU A 120 2.07 -9.16 -5.66
C LEU A 120 1.68 -10.38 -6.52
N ALA A 121 2.62 -11.21 -6.92
CA ALA A 121 2.33 -12.47 -7.64
C ALA A 121 1.50 -13.44 -6.79
N ALA A 122 1.64 -13.37 -5.47
CA ALA A 122 0.81 -14.11 -4.52
C ALA A 122 -0.47 -13.36 -4.10
N GLU A 123 -0.82 -12.29 -4.83
CA GLU A 123 -1.97 -11.42 -4.55
C GLU A 123 -1.98 -10.86 -3.11
N ARG A 124 -0.80 -10.58 -2.56
CA ARG A 124 -0.66 -9.93 -1.25
C ARG A 124 -0.33 -8.46 -1.44
N PRO A 125 -1.29 -7.54 -1.15
CA PRO A 125 -1.06 -6.10 -1.22
C PRO A 125 0.02 -5.66 -0.23
N VAL A 126 0.79 -4.64 -0.62
CA VAL A 126 1.87 -4.08 0.21
C VAL A 126 1.47 -2.67 0.66
N LEU A 127 1.28 -2.49 1.98
CA LEU A 127 1.07 -1.15 2.53
C LEU A 127 2.40 -0.43 2.59
N ILE A 128 2.45 0.76 2.02
CA ILE A 128 3.61 1.65 2.10
C ILE A 128 3.23 3.00 2.69
N GLY A 129 4.16 3.57 3.45
CA GLY A 129 4.10 4.95 3.91
C GLY A 129 5.31 5.71 3.35
N TYR A 130 5.08 6.88 2.80
CA TYR A 130 6.12 7.74 2.26
C TYR A 130 5.93 9.19 2.70
N LYS A 131 7.02 9.96 2.69
CA LYS A 131 6.99 11.37 3.08
C LYS A 131 6.43 12.21 1.94
N THR A 132 5.49 13.09 2.25
CA THR A 132 4.96 14.12 1.35
C THR A 132 5.47 15.51 1.70
N GLY A 133 6.18 15.65 2.82
CA GLY A 133 6.79 16.88 3.30
C GLY A 133 7.63 16.64 4.55
N PRO A 134 8.20 17.70 5.16
CA PRO A 134 9.09 17.55 6.31
C PRO A 134 8.44 16.88 7.54
N ARG A 135 7.15 17.06 7.72
CA ARG A 135 6.35 16.52 8.84
C ARG A 135 5.09 15.80 8.42
N THR A 136 4.91 15.59 7.12
CA THR A 136 3.73 14.95 6.55
C THR A 136 4.12 13.66 5.84
N GLY A 137 3.26 12.67 5.91
CA GLY A 137 3.40 11.41 5.21
C GLY A 137 2.05 10.97 4.65
N HIS A 138 2.10 10.03 3.74
CA HIS A 138 0.92 9.42 3.15
C HIS A 138 1.05 7.91 3.14
N ALA A 139 -0.05 7.21 3.33
CA ALA A 139 -0.11 5.75 3.31
C ALA A 139 -1.05 5.28 2.20
N VAL A 140 -0.56 4.34 1.40
CA VAL A 140 -1.30 3.74 0.27
C VAL A 140 -1.04 2.24 0.21
N LEU A 141 -1.82 1.51 -0.59
CA LEU A 141 -1.58 0.09 -0.88
C LEU A 141 -1.04 -0.09 -2.29
N ILE A 142 0.11 -0.74 -2.45
CA ILE A 142 0.52 -1.28 -3.75
C ILE A 142 -0.26 -2.57 -3.99
N THR A 143 -0.98 -2.65 -5.10
CA THR A 143 -1.82 -3.79 -5.47
C THR A 143 -1.35 -4.53 -6.70
N ALA A 144 -0.55 -3.89 -7.56
CA ALA A 144 0.05 -4.50 -8.73
C ALA A 144 1.32 -3.77 -9.16
N CYS A 145 2.14 -4.40 -9.99
CA CYS A 145 3.26 -3.77 -10.66
C CYS A 145 3.47 -4.34 -12.06
N SER A 146 4.19 -3.57 -12.90
CA SER A 146 4.80 -4.08 -14.12
C SER A 146 6.32 -4.00 -14.02
N TYR A 147 7.01 -4.98 -14.61
CA TYR A 147 8.46 -5.05 -14.56
C TYR A 147 9.05 -5.67 -15.82
N TYR A 148 10.33 -5.41 -16.05
CA TYR A 148 11.14 -6.09 -17.05
C TYR A 148 11.99 -7.18 -16.35
N ALA A 149 12.01 -8.39 -16.92
CA ALA A 149 12.94 -9.43 -16.51
C ALA A 149 14.29 -9.19 -17.22
N THR A 150 15.33 -8.80 -16.48
CA THR A 150 16.68 -8.58 -17.06
C THR A 150 17.68 -9.60 -16.54
N ALA A 151 18.85 -9.67 -17.16
CA ALA A 151 19.91 -10.60 -16.73
C ALA A 151 20.40 -10.30 -15.30
N GLU A 152 20.33 -9.03 -14.88
CA GLU A 152 20.72 -8.57 -13.54
C GLU A 152 19.59 -8.72 -12.51
N GLY A 153 18.42 -9.20 -12.92
CA GLY A 153 17.24 -9.35 -12.10
C GLY A 153 16.08 -8.45 -12.56
N PRO A 154 14.93 -8.53 -11.88
CA PRO A 154 13.74 -7.78 -12.29
C PRO A 154 13.90 -6.28 -12.01
N ARG A 155 13.45 -5.46 -12.97
CA ARG A 155 13.42 -4.01 -12.87
C ARG A 155 11.98 -3.50 -12.94
N ILE A 156 11.49 -2.87 -11.87
CA ILE A 156 10.13 -2.31 -11.83
C ILE A 156 10.01 -1.21 -12.90
N ARG A 157 8.97 -1.29 -13.70
CA ARG A 157 8.56 -0.28 -14.68
C ARG A 157 7.52 0.66 -14.08
N SER A 158 6.48 0.09 -13.45
CA SER A 158 5.43 0.86 -12.78
C SER A 158 4.88 0.11 -11.57
N VAL A 159 4.29 0.84 -10.64
CA VAL A 159 3.45 0.28 -9.57
C VAL A 159 2.06 0.88 -9.62
N ILE A 160 1.06 0.08 -9.28
CA ILE A 160 -0.32 0.50 -9.13
C ILE A 160 -0.65 0.52 -7.66
N VAL A 161 -1.03 1.69 -7.18
CA VAL A 161 -1.48 1.87 -5.79
C VAL A 161 -2.98 2.09 -5.71
N ARG A 162 -3.51 1.91 -4.51
CA ARG A 162 -4.80 2.39 -4.06
C ARG A 162 -4.57 3.53 -3.09
N ASP A 163 -4.84 4.73 -3.57
CA ASP A 163 -4.70 5.97 -2.82
C ASP A 163 -6.05 6.30 -2.16
N PRO A 164 -6.13 6.37 -0.82
CA PRO A 164 -7.37 6.70 -0.13
C PRO A 164 -7.74 8.18 -0.17
N TRP A 165 -6.93 9.05 -0.78
CA TRP A 165 -7.22 10.48 -0.84
C TRP A 165 -8.55 10.74 -1.57
N PRO A 166 -9.51 11.53 -1.01
CA PRO A 166 -10.86 11.66 -1.53
C PRO A 166 -10.98 12.68 -2.68
N SER A 167 -10.07 12.66 -3.66
CA SER A 167 -10.26 13.44 -4.89
C SER A 167 -11.38 12.86 -5.76
N PRO A 168 -12.01 13.65 -6.66
CA PRO A 168 -13.00 13.13 -7.59
C PRO A 168 -12.45 11.96 -8.41
N GLU A 169 -11.24 12.08 -8.94
CA GLU A 169 -10.58 11.06 -9.77
C GLU A 169 -10.34 9.76 -8.98
N ASN A 170 -9.93 9.87 -7.71
CA ASN A 170 -9.72 8.71 -6.85
C ASN A 170 -11.04 8.02 -6.50
N ARG A 171 -12.13 8.75 -6.33
CA ARG A 171 -13.45 8.17 -6.07
C ARG A 171 -13.94 7.34 -7.25
N GLU A 172 -13.81 7.87 -8.46
CA GLU A 172 -14.22 7.19 -9.69
C GLU A 172 -13.35 5.95 -9.99
N SER A 173 -12.04 6.06 -9.78
CA SER A 173 -11.08 4.98 -10.04
C SER A 173 -10.94 3.96 -8.90
N GLY A 174 -11.63 4.14 -7.77
CA GLY A 174 -11.38 3.37 -6.54
C GLY A 174 -9.97 3.61 -6.00
N GLY A 175 -9.46 4.83 -6.13
CA GLY A 175 -8.12 5.24 -5.69
C GLY A 175 -6.97 4.66 -6.54
N ARG A 176 -7.28 4.15 -7.74
CA ARG A 176 -6.25 3.54 -8.60
C ARG A 176 -5.37 4.61 -9.23
N VAL A 177 -4.10 4.63 -8.83
CA VAL A 177 -3.06 5.49 -9.42
C VAL A 177 -1.90 4.63 -9.87
N GLU A 178 -1.37 4.88 -11.07
CA GLU A 178 -0.18 4.21 -11.59
C GLU A 178 1.02 5.16 -11.55
N TYR A 179 2.07 4.76 -10.85
CA TYR A 179 3.34 5.49 -10.74
C TYR A 179 4.40 4.84 -11.61
N TRP A 180 5.10 5.66 -12.42
CA TRP A 180 6.15 5.24 -13.34
C TRP A 180 7.22 6.32 -13.49
N GLY A 181 8.42 5.96 -13.99
CA GLY A 181 9.51 6.92 -14.18
C GLY A 181 9.87 7.69 -12.92
N SER A 182 9.93 9.02 -13.00
CA SER A 182 10.28 9.90 -11.87
C SER A 182 9.25 9.88 -10.75
N SER A 183 7.97 9.72 -11.06
CA SER A 183 6.92 9.61 -10.03
C SER A 183 7.05 8.35 -9.20
N LEU A 184 7.51 7.24 -9.80
CA LEU A 184 7.82 6.01 -9.08
C LEU A 184 8.99 6.22 -8.11
N ALA A 185 10.04 6.90 -8.54
CA ALA A 185 11.22 7.18 -7.69
C ALA A 185 10.90 8.08 -6.48
N SER A 186 9.79 8.82 -6.51
CA SER A 186 9.34 9.63 -5.37
C SER A 186 8.45 8.85 -4.40
N LEU A 187 7.93 7.70 -4.81
CA LEU A 187 7.04 6.87 -4.02
C LEU A 187 7.81 5.81 -3.19
N ILE A 188 8.90 5.26 -3.77
CA ILE A 188 9.65 4.12 -3.20
C ILE A 188 11.14 4.40 -3.01
#